data_8c9b8b9547e3e2869345a3de4ae31a8a
#
_entry.id   8c9b8b9547e3e2869345a3de4ae31a8a
#
_cell.length_a   1.000
_cell.length_b   1.000
_cell.length_c   1.000
_cell.angle_alpha   90.00
_cell.angle_beta   90.00
_cell.angle_gamma   90.00
#
_symmetry.space_group_name_H-M   'P 1'
#
loop_
_entity.id
_entity.type
_entity.pdbx_description
1 polymer ?
#
loop_
_entity_poly.entity_id
_entity_poly.type
_entity_poly.pdbx_seq_one_letter_code
_entity_poly.pdbx_strand_id
1 'polypeptide(L)'
;MSISVKELNKLDKETYELIDIRSDAEIAHGVMSGAIQGSVDEIENNDKIDYSKKLVIVCARGKNSIDIADDLKAKGLDAVSLEGGYIGWLLEDMKNREADDFAKNVEQSIRKKFKKKIWSKFTKAINEYELVKEGDCIAVCISGGKDSMLMAKLFQELL
;
A
#
# COMPACT_ATOMS: atom_id res chain seq x y z
N MET A 1 -10.62 -19.11 9.80
CA MET A 1 -11.71 -18.13 9.52
C MET A 1 -11.10 -16.80 9.07
N SER A 2 -11.72 -16.09 8.08
CA SER A 2 -11.13 -14.86 7.53
C SER A 2 -12.15 -13.73 7.48
N ILE A 3 -11.64 -12.48 7.35
CA ILE A 3 -12.42 -11.27 7.16
C ILE A 3 -11.91 -10.56 5.91
N SER A 4 -12.80 -10.10 5.04
CA SER A 4 -12.42 -9.32 3.87
C SER A 4 -12.05 -7.88 4.26
N VAL A 5 -11.26 -7.20 3.40
CA VAL A 5 -10.91 -5.77 3.61
C VAL A 5 -12.16 -4.89 3.68
N LYS A 6 -13.19 -5.22 2.90
CA LYS A 6 -14.46 -4.46 2.90
C LYS A 6 -15.24 -4.61 4.20
N GLU A 7 -15.22 -5.79 4.79
CA GLU A 7 -15.85 -6.03 6.11
C GLU A 7 -15.04 -5.34 7.20
N LEU A 8 -13.70 -5.46 7.18
CA LEU A 8 -12.80 -4.78 8.11
C LEU A 8 -13.04 -3.26 8.12
N ASN A 9 -13.18 -2.64 6.94
CA ASN A 9 -13.43 -1.21 6.81
C ASN A 9 -14.80 -0.75 7.35
N LYS A 10 -15.72 -1.67 7.63
CA LYS A 10 -17.03 -1.38 8.25
C LYS A 10 -17.00 -1.51 9.77
N LEU A 11 -15.98 -2.16 10.32
CA LEU A 11 -15.82 -2.29 11.77
C LEU A 11 -15.35 -0.96 12.37
N ASP A 12 -15.81 -0.69 13.58
CA ASP A 12 -15.27 0.38 14.39
C ASP A 12 -13.84 0.02 14.79
N LYS A 13 -12.89 0.94 14.58
CA LYS A 13 -11.47 0.78 14.89
C LYS A 13 -11.18 0.47 16.37
N GLU A 14 -12.08 0.84 17.25
CA GLU A 14 -12.00 0.54 18.68
C GLU A 14 -12.31 -0.94 19.01
N THR A 15 -12.91 -1.69 18.07
CA THR A 15 -13.39 -3.06 18.30
C THR A 15 -12.42 -4.16 17.89
N TYR A 16 -11.31 -3.82 17.24
CA TYR A 16 -10.32 -4.78 16.76
C TYR A 16 -8.89 -4.26 16.91
N GLU A 17 -7.94 -5.19 16.88
CA GLU A 17 -6.51 -4.91 16.76
C GLU A 17 -5.97 -5.51 15.46
N LEU A 18 -5.20 -4.74 14.72
CA LEU A 18 -4.47 -5.21 13.52
C LEU A 18 -3.09 -5.69 13.95
N ILE A 19 -2.76 -6.93 13.63
CA ILE A 19 -1.47 -7.53 13.97
C ILE A 19 -0.75 -7.92 12.69
N ASP A 20 0.32 -7.21 12.38
CA ASP A 20 1.13 -7.43 11.18
C ASP A 20 2.31 -8.35 11.49
N ILE A 21 2.23 -9.59 10.98
CA ILE A 21 3.24 -10.64 11.19
C ILE A 21 4.26 -10.73 10.06
N ARG A 22 4.33 -9.75 9.19
CA ARG A 22 5.32 -9.69 8.11
C ARG A 22 6.72 -9.45 8.66
N SER A 23 7.73 -9.86 7.90
CA SER A 23 9.14 -9.58 8.22
C SER A 23 9.45 -8.08 8.11
N ASP A 24 10.50 -7.63 8.81
CA ASP A 24 10.98 -6.24 8.74
C ASP A 24 11.27 -5.78 7.31
N ALA A 25 11.79 -6.67 6.46
CA ALA A 25 12.05 -6.38 5.05
C ALA A 25 10.75 -6.10 4.27
N GLU A 26 9.65 -6.81 4.56
CA GLU A 26 8.35 -6.59 3.94
C GLU A 26 7.66 -5.34 4.50
N ILE A 27 7.83 -5.08 5.79
CA ILE A 27 7.30 -3.90 6.50
C ILE A 27 7.97 -2.61 5.99
N ALA A 28 9.26 -2.65 5.63
CA ALA A 28 9.97 -1.52 5.05
C ALA A 28 9.34 -0.98 3.75
N HIS A 29 8.54 -1.78 3.05
CA HIS A 29 7.80 -1.37 1.85
C HIS A 29 6.44 -0.71 2.14
N GLY A 30 6.05 -0.61 3.40
CA GLY A 30 4.84 0.04 3.85
C GLY A 30 4.10 -0.76 4.92
N VAL A 31 3.31 -0.06 5.72
CA VAL A 31 2.54 -0.60 6.86
C VAL A 31 1.08 -0.21 6.77
N MET A 32 0.21 -1.00 7.40
CA MET A 32 -1.17 -0.60 7.66
C MET A 32 -1.19 0.35 8.87
N SER A 33 -1.87 1.48 8.72
CA SER A 33 -1.99 2.46 9.82
C SER A 33 -2.70 1.83 11.03
N GLY A 34 -2.05 1.91 12.18
CA GLY A 34 -2.56 1.35 13.43
C GLY A 34 -2.25 -0.14 13.63
N ALA A 35 -1.53 -0.80 12.73
CA ALA A 35 -1.13 -2.18 12.93
C ALA A 35 0.01 -2.29 13.95
N ILE A 36 -0.14 -3.23 14.88
CA ILE A 36 0.90 -3.65 15.82
C ILE A 36 1.79 -4.65 15.09
N GLN A 37 3.07 -4.37 15.04
CA GLN A 37 4.07 -5.29 14.46
C GLN A 37 4.50 -6.28 15.52
N GLY A 38 4.56 -7.56 15.17
CA GLY A 38 5.04 -8.60 16.07
C GLY A 38 5.24 -9.91 15.34
N SER A 39 6.22 -10.68 15.78
CA SER A 39 6.39 -12.07 15.34
C SER A 39 5.27 -12.94 15.89
N VAL A 40 5.06 -14.11 15.28
CA VAL A 40 4.05 -15.09 15.73
C VAL A 40 4.24 -15.46 17.19
N ASP A 41 5.49 -15.61 17.63
CA ASP A 41 5.83 -15.99 19.00
C ASP A 41 5.53 -14.88 20.03
N GLU A 42 5.48 -13.64 19.58
CA GLU A 42 5.22 -12.47 20.43
C GLU A 42 3.73 -12.15 20.57
N ILE A 43 2.86 -12.67 19.69
CA ILE A 43 1.42 -12.31 19.70
C ILE A 43 0.73 -12.73 21.01
N GLU A 44 1.16 -13.81 21.64
CA GLU A 44 0.45 -14.34 22.82
C GLU A 44 0.79 -13.59 24.13
N ASN A 45 1.89 -12.85 24.17
CA ASN A 45 2.40 -12.17 25.35
C ASN A 45 2.85 -10.74 25.06
N ASN A 46 2.13 -10.02 24.24
CA ASN A 46 2.46 -8.65 23.84
C ASN A 46 1.59 -7.65 24.61
N ASP A 47 2.19 -6.89 25.51
CA ASP A 47 1.50 -5.88 26.33
C ASP A 47 0.81 -4.77 25.50
N LYS A 48 1.12 -4.67 24.22
CA LYS A 48 0.49 -3.69 23.30
C LYS A 48 -0.81 -4.19 22.70
N ILE A 49 -1.13 -5.49 22.84
CA ILE A 49 -2.32 -6.12 22.24
C ILE A 49 -3.44 -6.19 23.28
N ASP A 50 -4.58 -5.62 22.95
CA ASP A 50 -5.80 -5.77 23.72
C ASP A 50 -6.53 -7.05 23.30
N TYR A 51 -6.32 -8.14 24.05
CA TYR A 51 -6.92 -9.46 23.77
C TYR A 51 -8.43 -9.53 24.03
N SER A 52 -9.05 -8.49 24.57
CA SER A 52 -10.51 -8.40 24.70
C SER A 52 -11.19 -8.04 23.36
N LYS A 53 -10.41 -7.54 22.41
CA LYS A 53 -10.86 -7.17 21.06
C LYS A 53 -10.66 -8.31 20.07
N LYS A 54 -11.27 -8.14 18.89
CA LYS A 54 -11.02 -9.01 17.73
C LYS A 54 -9.61 -8.81 17.21
N LEU A 55 -8.84 -9.89 17.12
CA LEU A 55 -7.48 -9.87 16.54
C LEU A 55 -7.54 -10.15 15.05
N VAL A 56 -7.13 -9.20 14.23
CA VAL A 56 -7.06 -9.35 12.77
C VAL A 56 -5.60 -9.55 12.38
N ILE A 57 -5.26 -10.79 12.03
CA ILE A 57 -3.89 -11.18 11.70
C ILE A 57 -3.61 -10.89 10.22
N VAL A 58 -2.52 -10.16 9.96
CA VAL A 58 -2.13 -9.71 8.63
C VAL A 58 -0.77 -10.30 8.26
N CYS A 59 -0.71 -11.08 7.19
CA CYS A 59 0.53 -11.46 6.52
C CYS A 59 0.60 -10.84 5.13
N ALA A 60 1.63 -11.11 4.33
CA ALA A 60 1.77 -10.51 3.02
C ALA A 60 0.58 -10.79 2.07
N ARG A 61 0.09 -12.04 2.02
CA ARG A 61 -0.89 -12.52 1.03
C ARG A 61 -2.13 -13.18 1.62
N GLY A 62 -2.32 -13.17 2.93
CA GLY A 62 -3.47 -13.80 3.61
C GLY A 62 -3.44 -15.33 3.67
N LYS A 63 -2.27 -15.96 3.50
CA LYS A 63 -2.12 -17.43 3.61
C LYS A 63 -1.62 -17.85 4.99
N ASN A 64 -0.46 -17.40 5.39
CA ASN A 64 0.16 -17.77 6.67
C ASN A 64 -0.65 -17.30 7.88
N SER A 65 -1.38 -16.20 7.75
CA SER A 65 -2.23 -15.66 8.81
C SER A 65 -3.48 -16.51 9.10
N ILE A 66 -3.86 -17.44 8.24
CA ILE A 66 -5.01 -18.34 8.47
C ILE A 66 -4.68 -19.32 9.58
N ASP A 67 -3.57 -20.01 9.46
CA ASP A 67 -3.15 -21.03 10.46
C ASP A 67 -2.94 -20.38 11.82
N ILE A 68 -2.29 -19.21 11.85
CA ILE A 68 -2.06 -18.44 13.10
C ILE A 68 -3.37 -17.98 13.74
N ALA A 69 -4.31 -17.47 12.94
CA ALA A 69 -5.62 -17.06 13.45
C ALA A 69 -6.41 -18.26 13.99
N ASP A 70 -6.34 -19.41 13.35
CA ASP A 70 -7.00 -20.64 13.81
C ASP A 70 -6.35 -21.18 15.10
N ASP A 71 -5.03 -21.12 15.25
CA ASP A 71 -4.30 -21.47 16.47
C ASP A 71 -4.67 -20.55 17.65
N LEU A 72 -4.69 -19.24 17.43
CA LEU A 72 -5.11 -18.27 18.45
C LEU A 72 -6.57 -18.48 18.87
N LYS A 73 -7.43 -18.84 17.93
CA LYS A 73 -8.82 -19.16 18.19
C LYS A 73 -8.97 -20.44 19.01
N ALA A 74 -8.16 -21.47 18.76
CA ALA A 74 -8.13 -22.68 19.55
C ALA A 74 -7.72 -22.42 21.01
N LYS A 75 -6.97 -21.34 21.26
CA LYS A 75 -6.59 -20.84 22.58
C LYS A 75 -7.64 -19.92 23.23
N GLY A 76 -8.80 -19.72 22.58
CA GLY A 76 -9.93 -18.96 23.12
C GLY A 76 -9.93 -17.46 22.76
N LEU A 77 -9.03 -17.01 21.88
CA LEU A 77 -8.99 -15.62 21.42
C LEU A 77 -9.90 -15.41 20.20
N ASP A 78 -10.51 -14.23 20.07
CA ASP A 78 -11.31 -13.89 18.88
C ASP A 78 -10.38 -13.43 17.74
N ALA A 79 -9.78 -14.39 17.03
CA ALA A 79 -8.80 -14.13 15.99
C ALA A 79 -9.33 -14.50 14.59
N VAL A 80 -9.00 -13.68 13.59
CA VAL A 80 -9.34 -13.89 12.17
C VAL A 80 -8.18 -13.46 11.28
N SER A 81 -8.05 -14.09 10.10
CA SER A 81 -7.08 -13.71 9.08
C SER A 81 -7.66 -12.65 8.16
N LEU A 82 -6.85 -11.66 7.75
CA LEU A 82 -7.23 -10.72 6.71
C LEU A 82 -7.08 -11.37 5.32
N GLU A 83 -8.18 -11.44 4.56
CA GLU A 83 -8.19 -11.98 3.20
C GLU A 83 -7.27 -11.16 2.27
N GLY A 84 -6.42 -11.87 1.53
CA GLY A 84 -5.42 -11.24 0.66
C GLY A 84 -4.27 -10.56 1.41
N GLY A 85 -4.33 -10.51 2.75
CA GLY A 85 -3.31 -9.91 3.60
C GLY A 85 -3.04 -8.43 3.29
N TYR A 86 -1.80 -8.00 3.50
CA TYR A 86 -1.37 -6.63 3.21
C TYR A 86 -1.57 -6.24 1.74
N ILE A 87 -1.29 -7.16 0.80
CA ILE A 87 -1.44 -6.87 -0.63
C ILE A 87 -2.92 -6.65 -0.97
N GLY A 88 -3.83 -7.48 -0.45
CA GLY A 88 -5.28 -7.31 -0.63
C GLY A 88 -5.78 -5.98 -0.08
N TRP A 89 -5.31 -5.61 1.12
CA TRP A 89 -5.61 -4.31 1.71
C TRP A 89 -5.07 -3.15 0.86
N LEU A 90 -3.82 -3.22 0.41
CA LEU A 90 -3.20 -2.17 -0.41
C LEU A 90 -3.95 -1.95 -1.72
N LEU A 91 -4.37 -3.03 -2.40
CA LEU A 91 -5.14 -2.94 -3.63
C LEU A 91 -6.52 -2.29 -3.41
N GLU A 92 -7.19 -2.61 -2.30
CA GLU A 92 -8.48 -2.00 -1.97
C GLU A 92 -8.32 -0.54 -1.53
N ASP A 93 -7.27 -0.21 -0.76
CA ASP A 93 -6.93 1.16 -0.37
C ASP A 93 -6.62 2.03 -1.62
N MET A 94 -5.89 1.49 -2.59
CA MET A 94 -5.62 2.18 -3.86
C MET A 94 -6.90 2.43 -4.69
N LYS A 95 -7.87 1.53 -4.66
CA LYS A 95 -9.17 1.73 -5.32
C LYS A 95 -10.02 2.78 -4.63
N ASN A 96 -9.97 2.81 -3.29
CA ASN A 96 -10.78 3.71 -2.48
C ASN A 96 -10.18 5.13 -2.35
N ARG A 97 -8.87 5.27 -2.55
CA ARG A 97 -8.27 6.59 -2.76
C ARG A 97 -8.78 7.07 -4.11
N GLU A 98 -9.68 8.04 -4.09
CA GLU A 98 -10.17 8.66 -5.32
C GLU A 98 -8.96 8.94 -6.21
N ALA A 99 -8.84 8.16 -7.28
CA ALA A 99 -7.70 8.21 -8.20
C ALA A 99 -7.48 9.62 -8.75
N ASP A 100 -8.54 10.41 -8.81
CA ASP A 100 -8.57 11.81 -9.24
C ASP A 100 -7.81 12.76 -8.30
N ASP A 101 -7.94 12.64 -6.98
CA ASP A 101 -7.28 13.59 -6.06
C ASP A 101 -5.79 13.30 -5.94
N PHE A 102 -5.38 12.05 -5.97
CA PHE A 102 -3.96 11.70 -5.95
C PHE A 102 -3.29 12.09 -7.27
N ALA A 103 -3.90 11.80 -8.43
CA ALA A 103 -3.40 12.19 -9.74
C ALA A 103 -3.27 13.72 -9.86
N LYS A 104 -4.31 14.48 -9.45
CA LYS A 104 -4.29 15.95 -9.42
C LYS A 104 -3.20 16.51 -8.50
N ASN A 105 -3.00 15.90 -7.32
CA ASN A 105 -1.95 16.32 -6.38
C ASN A 105 -0.54 16.07 -6.94
N VAL A 106 -0.31 14.94 -7.60
CA VAL A 106 0.97 14.62 -8.27
C VAL A 106 1.22 15.58 -9.43
N GLU A 107 0.21 15.84 -10.27
CA GLU A 107 0.28 16.79 -11.37
C GLU A 107 0.62 18.19 -10.86
N GLN A 108 -0.09 18.70 -9.86
CA GLN A 108 0.19 19.99 -9.24
C GLN A 108 1.60 20.05 -8.63
N SER A 109 2.08 18.97 -8.04
CA SER A 109 3.45 18.89 -7.53
C SER A 109 4.48 19.01 -8.64
N ILE A 110 4.31 18.31 -9.74
CA ILE A 110 5.23 18.38 -10.89
C ILE A 110 5.19 19.77 -11.54
N ARG A 111 4.00 20.27 -11.85
CA ARG A 111 3.80 21.54 -12.57
C ARG A 111 4.07 22.79 -11.74
N LYS A 112 3.87 22.73 -10.39
CA LYS A 112 4.09 23.86 -9.48
C LYS A 112 5.36 23.73 -8.65
N LYS A 113 5.38 22.75 -7.71
CA LYS A 113 6.46 22.58 -6.73
C LYS A 113 7.79 22.21 -7.36
N PHE A 114 7.78 21.29 -8.32
CA PHE A 114 8.98 20.79 -9.00
C PHE A 114 9.17 21.34 -10.41
N LYS A 115 8.41 22.37 -10.80
CA LYS A 115 8.46 22.96 -12.14
C LYS A 115 9.90 23.24 -12.59
N LYS A 116 10.67 23.99 -11.83
CA LYS A 116 12.05 24.39 -12.21
C LYS A 116 13.04 23.23 -12.16
N LYS A 117 12.87 22.28 -11.22
CA LYS A 117 13.84 21.21 -10.98
C LYS A 117 13.65 20.00 -11.90
N ILE A 118 12.42 19.68 -12.24
CA ILE A 118 12.06 18.48 -13.00
C ILE A 118 11.39 18.84 -14.31
N TRP A 119 10.20 19.43 -14.28
CA TRP A 119 9.37 19.66 -15.46
C TRP A 119 10.07 20.48 -16.53
N SER A 120 10.62 21.66 -16.18
CA SER A 120 11.30 22.53 -17.16
C SER A 120 12.55 21.90 -17.76
N LYS A 121 13.26 21.04 -17.01
CA LYS A 121 14.43 20.33 -17.54
C LYS A 121 14.01 19.20 -18.48
N PHE A 122 12.96 18.47 -18.12
CA PHE A 122 12.39 17.42 -18.94
C PHE A 122 11.88 17.96 -20.28
N THR A 123 11.01 18.98 -20.24
CA THR A 123 10.46 19.59 -21.46
C THR A 123 11.54 20.26 -22.31
N LYS A 124 12.56 20.87 -21.69
CA LYS A 124 13.71 21.42 -22.41
C LYS A 124 14.44 20.31 -23.16
N ALA A 125 14.73 19.17 -22.52
CA ALA A 125 15.41 18.05 -23.17
C ALA A 125 14.58 17.47 -24.33
N ILE A 126 13.28 17.28 -24.14
CA ILE A 126 12.36 16.82 -25.19
C ILE A 126 12.46 17.72 -26.44
N ASN A 127 12.41 19.04 -26.24
CA ASN A 127 12.43 20.00 -27.36
C ASN A 127 13.83 20.17 -27.97
N GLU A 128 14.87 20.27 -27.13
CA GLU A 128 16.23 20.51 -27.58
C GLU A 128 16.81 19.35 -28.42
N TYR A 129 16.46 18.11 -28.01
CA TYR A 129 16.94 16.90 -28.68
C TYR A 129 15.90 16.28 -29.62
N GLU A 130 14.74 16.93 -29.82
CA GLU A 130 13.62 16.41 -30.63
C GLU A 130 13.25 14.96 -30.30
N LEU A 131 13.21 14.64 -28.98
CA LEU A 131 13.03 13.27 -28.51
C LEU A 131 11.62 12.75 -28.78
N VAL A 132 10.62 13.63 -28.92
CA VAL A 132 9.22 13.29 -29.14
C VAL A 132 8.64 14.25 -30.16
N LYS A 133 7.91 13.70 -31.16
CA LYS A 133 7.22 14.43 -32.21
C LYS A 133 5.72 14.12 -32.18
N GLU A 134 4.93 15.00 -32.77
CA GLU A 134 3.50 14.76 -32.93
C GLU A 134 3.25 13.47 -33.72
N GLY A 135 2.40 12.61 -33.16
CA GLY A 135 2.09 11.28 -33.71
C GLY A 135 2.99 10.16 -33.26
N ASP A 136 4.02 10.41 -32.43
CA ASP A 136 4.86 9.37 -31.87
C ASP A 136 4.10 8.52 -30.85
N CYS A 137 4.40 7.21 -30.84
CA CYS A 137 3.92 6.28 -29.83
C CYS A 137 5.06 5.93 -28.88
N ILE A 138 4.93 6.32 -27.60
CA ILE A 138 5.99 6.16 -26.60
C ILE A 138 5.66 5.01 -25.66
N ALA A 139 6.52 3.99 -25.62
CA ALA A 139 6.43 2.91 -24.64
C ALA A 139 7.30 3.22 -23.41
N VAL A 140 6.68 3.38 -22.25
CA VAL A 140 7.39 3.58 -20.99
C VAL A 140 7.38 2.29 -20.17
N CYS A 141 8.55 1.68 -20.00
CA CYS A 141 8.72 0.48 -19.18
C CYS A 141 8.80 0.85 -17.70
N ILE A 142 7.88 0.31 -16.89
CA ILE A 142 7.81 0.56 -15.44
C ILE A 142 8.41 -0.62 -14.70
N SER A 143 9.60 -0.43 -14.12
CA SER A 143 10.30 -1.45 -13.31
C SER A 143 9.84 -1.53 -11.85
N GLY A 144 8.89 -0.66 -11.44
CA GLY A 144 8.46 -0.51 -10.04
C GLY A 144 9.32 0.45 -9.20
N GLY A 145 10.43 0.94 -9.74
CA GLY A 145 11.26 1.96 -9.09
C GLY A 145 10.69 3.36 -9.24
N LYS A 146 11.05 4.25 -8.30
CA LYS A 146 10.60 5.66 -8.28
C LYS A 146 10.90 6.42 -9.58
N ASP A 147 12.03 6.12 -10.23
CA ASP A 147 12.47 6.85 -11.42
C ASP A 147 11.65 6.46 -12.65
N SER A 148 11.33 5.17 -12.82
CA SER A 148 10.46 4.70 -13.91
C SER A 148 9.01 5.20 -13.74
N MET A 149 8.51 5.28 -12.50
CA MET A 149 7.20 5.85 -12.20
C MET A 149 7.15 7.36 -12.47
N LEU A 150 8.21 8.09 -12.10
CA LEU A 150 8.31 9.53 -12.41
C LEU A 150 8.37 9.76 -13.92
N MET A 151 9.14 8.96 -14.66
CA MET A 151 9.23 9.03 -16.11
C MET A 151 7.87 8.82 -16.78
N ALA A 152 7.14 7.78 -16.38
CA ALA A 152 5.79 7.51 -16.88
C ALA A 152 4.85 8.69 -16.64
N LYS A 153 4.91 9.30 -15.43
CA LYS A 153 4.09 10.48 -15.11
C LYS A 153 4.48 11.71 -15.91
N LEU A 154 5.77 11.95 -16.15
CA LEU A 154 6.23 13.08 -16.96
C LEU A 154 5.77 12.97 -18.42
N PHE A 155 5.80 11.76 -19.01
CA PHE A 155 5.27 11.55 -20.36
C PHE A 155 3.74 11.68 -20.40
N GLN A 156 3.03 11.21 -19.38
CA GLN A 156 1.57 11.41 -19.27
C GLN A 156 1.20 12.90 -19.23
N GLU A 157 2.00 13.73 -18.57
CA GLU A 157 1.76 15.17 -18.46
C GLU A 157 2.15 15.95 -19.73
N LEU A 158 2.88 15.33 -20.67
CA LEU A 158 3.30 15.92 -21.94
C LEU A 158 2.16 15.88 -22.98
N LEU A 159 1.24 14.92 -22.83
CA LEU A 159 0.07 14.73 -23.70
C LEU A 159 -1.05 15.70 -23.32
#